data_46758b0627a1f22cea81528df310b919
#
_entry.id   46758b0627a1f22cea81528df310b919
#
_cell.length_a   1.000
_cell.length_b   1.000
_cell.length_c   1.000
_cell.angle_alpha   90.00
_cell.angle_beta   90.00
_cell.angle_gamma   90.00
#
_symmetry.space_group_name_H-M   'P 1'
#
loop_
_entity.id
_entity.type
_entity.pdbx_description
1 polymer ?
#
loop_
_entity_poly.entity_id
_entity_poly.type
_entity_poly.pdbx_seq_one_letter_code
_entity_poly.pdbx_strand_id
1 'polypeptide(L)'
;RTRSKTRVLTIALVLTSFYMVVEAIGGWVTNSLALLADAGHMLTDVAAIALTLSAIWFASRPPTANKTFGYYRLEILAAFVNGIALVLLSIWVIWEAVQRWRDPGEIHGVQMSAIAFGGLIINIIAAKLLHSDHSHDLNVRGAFLHVMGDLLGSAAAIVAGVLILAFGWLWADAAGSILISVIIIFGAWRLILEAVNILLEGTPAHIDLRKVES
;
A
#
# COMPACT_ATOMS: atom_id res chain seq x y z
N ARG A 1 -7.78 17.32 19.79
CA ARG A 1 -7.32 15.95 19.42
C ARG A 1 -7.58 15.63 17.94
N THR A 2 -8.77 15.91 17.37
CA THR A 2 -9.12 15.60 15.96
C THR A 2 -8.24 16.38 14.96
N ARG A 3 -7.97 17.68 15.19
CA ARG A 3 -7.11 18.51 14.32
C ARG A 3 -5.66 18.02 14.24
N SER A 4 -5.10 17.47 15.33
CA SER A 4 -3.74 16.89 15.33
C SER A 4 -3.70 15.64 14.45
N LYS A 5 -4.68 14.75 14.58
CA LYS A 5 -4.78 13.51 13.80
C LYS A 5 -4.91 13.78 12.30
N THR A 6 -5.80 14.69 11.90
CA THR A 6 -5.97 15.08 10.48
C THR A 6 -4.67 15.64 9.90
N ARG A 7 -3.94 16.45 10.66
CA ARG A 7 -2.66 17.01 10.21
C ARG A 7 -1.59 15.91 9.98
N VAL A 8 -1.48 14.95 10.90
CA VAL A 8 -0.52 13.83 10.76
C VAL A 8 -0.87 12.97 9.55
N LEU A 9 -2.14 12.61 9.38
CA LEU A 9 -2.61 11.85 8.20
C LEU A 9 -2.39 12.61 6.89
N THR A 10 -2.63 13.93 6.87
CA THR A 10 -2.38 14.74 5.68
C THR A 10 -0.89 14.82 5.34
N ILE A 11 -0.01 14.94 6.33
CA ILE A 11 1.44 14.94 6.11
C ILE A 11 1.88 13.57 5.57
N ALA A 12 1.40 12.47 6.17
CA ALA A 12 1.67 11.12 5.68
C ALA A 12 1.21 10.97 4.23
N LEU A 13 -0.03 11.36 3.90
CA LEU A 13 -0.56 11.31 2.54
C LEU A 13 0.31 12.06 1.54
N VAL A 14 0.71 13.29 1.85
CA VAL A 14 1.54 14.11 0.96
C VAL A 14 2.92 13.48 0.75
N LEU A 15 3.56 13.01 1.83
CA LEU A 15 4.87 12.36 1.74
C LEU A 15 4.80 11.06 0.93
N THR A 16 3.83 10.20 1.23
CA THR A 16 3.64 8.92 0.53
C THR A 16 3.28 9.15 -0.94
N SER A 17 2.38 10.09 -1.24
CA SER A 17 2.01 10.41 -2.62
C SER A 17 3.20 10.97 -3.43
N PHE A 18 3.98 11.85 -2.83
CA PHE A 18 5.17 12.40 -3.49
C PHE A 18 6.17 11.29 -3.78
N TYR A 19 6.42 10.43 -2.80
CA TYR A 19 7.40 9.38 -2.97
C TYR A 19 6.94 8.28 -3.94
N MET A 20 5.67 7.91 -3.93
CA MET A 20 5.05 7.03 -4.92
C MET A 20 5.33 7.51 -6.35
N VAL A 21 5.20 8.82 -6.61
CA VAL A 21 5.50 9.39 -7.94
C VAL A 21 7.00 9.26 -8.26
N VAL A 22 7.88 9.51 -7.29
CA VAL A 22 9.33 9.34 -7.45
C VAL A 22 9.68 7.89 -7.77
N GLU A 23 9.09 6.91 -7.08
CA GLU A 23 9.32 5.48 -7.36
C GLU A 23 8.72 5.02 -8.69
N ALA A 24 7.54 5.49 -9.05
CA ALA A 24 6.94 5.18 -10.34
C ALA A 24 7.80 5.67 -11.51
N ILE A 25 8.24 6.92 -11.46
CA ILE A 25 9.15 7.50 -12.47
C ILE A 25 10.51 6.80 -12.41
N GLY A 26 11.05 6.59 -11.21
CA GLY A 26 12.32 5.92 -10.99
C GLY A 26 12.32 4.49 -11.49
N GLY A 27 11.30 3.72 -11.21
CA GLY A 27 11.13 2.35 -11.71
C GLY A 27 11.07 2.30 -13.24
N TRP A 28 10.38 3.26 -13.85
CA TRP A 28 10.35 3.39 -15.30
C TRP A 28 11.73 3.72 -15.89
N VAL A 29 12.41 4.74 -15.34
CA VAL A 29 13.71 5.21 -15.85
C VAL A 29 14.83 4.18 -15.60
N THR A 30 14.80 3.49 -14.47
CA THR A 30 15.80 2.47 -14.11
C THR A 30 15.49 1.09 -14.68
N ASN A 31 14.32 0.93 -15.31
CA ASN A 31 13.79 -0.35 -15.78
C ASN A 31 13.65 -1.40 -14.66
N SER A 32 13.38 -0.96 -13.42
CA SER A 32 13.21 -1.83 -12.25
C SER A 32 11.74 -2.16 -12.03
N LEU A 33 11.41 -3.47 -12.06
CA LEU A 33 10.08 -3.96 -11.73
C LEU A 33 9.81 -3.91 -10.22
N ALA A 34 10.85 -4.05 -9.39
CA ALA A 34 10.70 -3.96 -7.94
C ALA A 34 10.23 -2.57 -7.51
N LEU A 35 10.81 -1.49 -8.06
CA LEU A 35 10.35 -0.13 -7.81
C LEU A 35 8.94 0.12 -8.35
N LEU A 36 8.59 -0.42 -9.52
CA LEU A 36 7.23 -0.29 -10.06
C LEU A 36 6.19 -1.03 -9.23
N ALA A 37 6.54 -2.22 -8.71
CA ALA A 37 5.68 -2.98 -7.81
C ALA A 37 5.44 -2.23 -6.49
N ASP A 38 6.49 -1.65 -5.91
CA ASP A 38 6.41 -0.87 -4.67
C ASP A 38 5.59 0.41 -4.88
N ALA A 39 5.81 1.16 -5.97
CA ALA A 39 4.98 2.31 -6.34
C ALA A 39 3.49 1.95 -6.51
N GLY A 40 3.20 0.78 -7.09
CA GLY A 40 1.84 0.26 -7.22
C GLY A 40 1.21 -0.05 -5.86
N HIS A 41 1.97 -0.58 -4.91
CA HIS A 41 1.52 -0.79 -3.55
C HIS A 41 1.22 0.55 -2.86
N MET A 42 2.14 1.50 -2.92
CA MET A 42 1.96 2.84 -2.36
C MET A 42 0.73 3.58 -2.90
N LEU A 43 0.32 3.31 -4.16
CA LEU A 43 -0.92 3.87 -4.71
C LEU A 43 -2.15 3.47 -3.90
N THR A 44 -2.19 2.24 -3.40
CA THR A 44 -3.27 1.77 -2.52
C THR A 44 -3.29 2.51 -1.21
N ASP A 45 -2.13 2.79 -0.66
CA ASP A 45 -1.96 3.44 0.63
C ASP A 45 -2.42 4.88 0.55
N VAL A 46 -2.01 5.56 -0.51
CA VAL A 46 -2.50 6.90 -0.85
C VAL A 46 -4.02 6.88 -0.98
N ALA A 47 -4.59 5.90 -1.68
CA ALA A 47 -6.04 5.77 -1.83
C ALA A 47 -6.72 5.51 -0.48
N ALA A 48 -6.19 4.61 0.37
CA ALA A 48 -6.75 4.30 1.68
C ALA A 48 -6.72 5.52 2.63
N ILE A 49 -5.59 6.26 2.67
CA ILE A 49 -5.48 7.47 3.50
C ILE A 49 -6.41 8.57 2.95
N ALA A 50 -6.48 8.75 1.63
CA ALA A 50 -7.37 9.73 0.99
C ALA A 50 -8.84 9.42 1.28
N LEU A 51 -9.24 8.13 1.24
CA LEU A 51 -10.58 7.68 1.61
C LEU A 51 -10.89 7.97 3.08
N THR A 52 -9.95 7.69 3.99
CA THR A 52 -10.10 7.98 5.42
C THR A 52 -10.29 9.48 5.67
N LEU A 53 -9.50 10.32 5.03
CA LEU A 53 -9.64 11.78 5.12
C LEU A 53 -10.97 12.27 4.53
N SER A 54 -11.39 11.67 3.41
CA SER A 54 -12.69 11.95 2.79
C SER A 54 -13.84 11.56 3.70
N ALA A 55 -13.78 10.40 4.35
CA ALA A 55 -14.78 9.96 5.32
C ALA A 55 -14.89 10.91 6.51
N ILE A 56 -13.74 11.37 7.07
CA ILE A 56 -13.72 12.37 8.14
C ILE A 56 -14.36 13.69 7.68
N TRP A 57 -14.07 14.12 6.46
CA TRP A 57 -14.63 15.34 5.90
C TRP A 57 -16.15 15.23 5.65
N PHE A 58 -16.64 14.10 5.12
CA PHE A 58 -18.08 13.86 4.93
C PHE A 58 -18.82 13.70 6.26
N ALA A 59 -18.22 13.04 7.26
CA ALA A 59 -18.80 12.90 8.60
C ALA A 59 -18.96 14.25 9.32
N SER A 60 -18.20 15.28 8.94
CA SER A 60 -18.35 16.64 9.47
C SER A 60 -19.54 17.41 8.87
N ARG A 61 -20.21 16.86 7.83
CA ARG A 61 -21.38 17.48 7.20
C ARG A 61 -22.68 16.96 7.79
N PRO A 62 -23.70 17.81 7.96
CA PRO A 62 -25.01 17.37 8.45
C PRO A 62 -25.64 16.35 7.46
N PRO A 63 -26.30 15.28 7.95
CA PRO A 63 -27.00 14.30 7.12
C PRO A 63 -28.10 14.99 6.31
N THR A 64 -28.21 14.62 5.04
CA THR A 64 -29.30 15.09 4.16
C THR A 64 -30.42 14.06 4.11
N ALA A 65 -31.67 14.53 3.99
CA ALA A 65 -32.90 13.71 4.03
C ALA A 65 -32.92 12.54 3.01
N ASN A 66 -32.15 12.63 1.93
CA ASN A 66 -32.11 11.63 0.86
C ASN A 66 -30.98 10.60 0.98
N LYS A 67 -30.12 10.69 2.01
CA LYS A 67 -28.96 9.77 2.21
C LYS A 67 -28.81 9.41 3.68
N THR A 68 -29.68 8.51 4.14
CA THR A 68 -29.75 8.05 5.54
C THR A 68 -28.50 7.28 5.98
N PHE A 69 -27.81 6.57 5.08
CA PHE A 69 -26.59 5.80 5.36
C PHE A 69 -25.31 6.53 4.95
N GLY A 70 -25.39 7.78 4.48
CA GLY A 70 -24.22 8.55 4.06
C GLY A 70 -23.46 7.94 2.88
N TYR A 71 -22.16 8.23 2.81
CA TYR A 71 -21.27 7.75 1.73
C TYR A 71 -20.44 6.52 2.14
N TYR A 72 -20.76 5.88 3.27
CA TYR A 72 -19.99 4.77 3.81
C TYR A 72 -19.82 3.59 2.83
N ARG A 73 -20.88 3.27 2.06
CA ARG A 73 -20.82 2.21 1.04
C ARG A 73 -19.92 2.55 -0.14
N LEU A 74 -19.72 3.84 -0.46
CA LEU A 74 -18.79 4.26 -1.51
C LEU A 74 -17.33 4.05 -1.08
N GLU A 75 -17.02 4.25 0.20
CA GLU A 75 -15.70 3.97 0.75
C GLU A 75 -15.34 2.49 0.61
N ILE A 76 -16.27 1.60 0.97
CA ILE A 76 -16.08 0.15 0.87
C ILE A 76 -15.96 -0.28 -0.61
N LEU A 77 -16.78 0.28 -1.50
CA LEU A 77 -16.69 -0.02 -2.94
C LEU A 77 -15.36 0.46 -3.52
N ALA A 78 -14.86 1.63 -3.12
CA ALA A 78 -13.56 2.12 -3.55
C ALA A 78 -12.42 1.23 -3.04
N ALA A 79 -12.47 0.76 -1.78
CA ALA A 79 -11.52 -0.20 -1.24
C ALA A 79 -11.55 -1.54 -2.01
N PHE A 80 -12.73 -2.02 -2.38
CA PHE A 80 -12.91 -3.23 -3.20
C PHE A 80 -12.28 -3.08 -4.58
N VAL A 81 -12.58 -1.99 -5.30
CA VAL A 81 -12.03 -1.71 -6.64
C VAL A 81 -10.51 -1.55 -6.57
N ASN A 82 -10.01 -0.88 -5.54
CA ASN A 82 -8.59 -0.73 -5.30
C ASN A 82 -7.89 -2.08 -5.06
N GLY A 83 -8.49 -2.95 -4.25
CA GLY A 83 -7.98 -4.32 -4.03
C GLY A 83 -7.90 -5.13 -5.33
N ILE A 84 -8.92 -5.05 -6.19
CA ILE A 84 -8.89 -5.70 -7.51
C ILE A 84 -7.77 -5.13 -8.38
N ALA A 85 -7.64 -3.80 -8.44
CA ALA A 85 -6.59 -3.15 -9.22
C ALA A 85 -5.19 -3.60 -8.80
N LEU A 86 -4.95 -3.76 -7.50
CA LEU A 86 -3.70 -4.29 -6.96
C LEU A 86 -3.42 -5.73 -7.38
N VAL A 87 -4.42 -6.60 -7.29
CA VAL A 87 -4.27 -7.99 -7.72
C VAL A 87 -3.90 -8.04 -9.19
N LEU A 88 -4.58 -7.27 -10.05
CA LEU A 88 -4.29 -7.21 -11.48
C LEU A 88 -2.89 -6.67 -11.76
N LEU A 89 -2.49 -5.58 -11.09
CA LEU A 89 -1.15 -5.01 -11.20
C LEU A 89 -0.08 -6.04 -10.77
N SER A 90 -0.28 -6.70 -9.65
CA SER A 90 0.66 -7.70 -9.12
C SER A 90 0.80 -8.91 -10.05
N ILE A 91 -0.31 -9.37 -10.64
CA ILE A 91 -0.28 -10.45 -11.65
C ILE A 91 0.52 -9.99 -12.88
N TRP A 92 0.30 -8.75 -13.34
CA TRP A 92 1.05 -8.20 -14.45
C TRP A 92 2.55 -8.10 -14.15
N VAL A 93 2.93 -7.61 -12.95
CA VAL A 93 4.34 -7.54 -12.52
C VAL A 93 4.98 -8.94 -12.47
N ILE A 94 4.28 -9.94 -11.92
CA ILE A 94 4.78 -11.32 -11.88
C ILE A 94 4.99 -11.86 -13.30
N TRP A 95 4.03 -11.64 -14.19
CA TRP A 95 4.13 -12.06 -15.58
C TRP A 95 5.33 -11.42 -16.27
N GLU A 96 5.52 -10.12 -16.13
CA GLU A 96 6.65 -9.38 -16.69
C GLU A 96 7.98 -9.84 -16.07
N ALA A 97 8.02 -10.07 -14.74
CA ALA A 97 9.21 -10.58 -14.06
C ALA A 97 9.64 -11.97 -14.58
N VAL A 98 8.68 -12.85 -14.85
CA VAL A 98 8.94 -14.17 -15.45
C VAL A 98 9.50 -14.04 -16.88
N GLN A 99 9.02 -13.08 -17.67
CA GLN A 99 9.56 -12.80 -19.00
C GLN A 99 11.00 -12.29 -18.91
N ARG A 100 11.29 -11.34 -18.03
CA ARG A 100 12.63 -10.78 -17.80
C ARG A 100 13.61 -11.78 -17.20
N TRP A 101 13.14 -12.85 -16.57
CA TRP A 101 14.02 -13.93 -16.13
C TRP A 101 14.74 -14.61 -17.29
N ARG A 102 14.11 -14.68 -18.47
CA ARG A 102 14.66 -15.29 -19.67
C ARG A 102 15.48 -14.32 -20.53
N ASP A 103 15.09 -13.05 -20.50
CA ASP A 103 15.75 -11.98 -21.28
C ASP A 103 15.79 -10.72 -20.40
N PRO A 104 16.75 -10.67 -19.43
CA PRO A 104 16.88 -9.53 -18.53
C PRO A 104 17.37 -8.31 -19.31
N GLY A 105 16.53 -7.26 -19.37
CA GLY A 105 16.93 -5.97 -19.90
C GLY A 105 18.01 -5.29 -19.05
N GLU A 106 18.58 -4.21 -19.54
CA GLU A 106 19.51 -3.40 -18.74
C GLU A 106 18.78 -2.74 -17.56
N ILE A 107 19.29 -2.96 -16.35
CA ILE A 107 18.78 -2.37 -15.11
C ILE A 107 19.85 -1.44 -14.54
N HIS A 108 19.48 -0.19 -14.29
CA HIS A 108 20.38 0.79 -13.69
C HIS A 108 20.44 0.63 -12.17
N GLY A 109 21.16 -0.37 -11.68
CA GLY A 109 21.20 -0.78 -10.27
C GLY A 109 21.61 0.32 -9.29
N VAL A 110 22.50 1.26 -9.67
CA VAL A 110 22.91 2.39 -8.81
C VAL A 110 21.71 3.33 -8.57
N GLN A 111 21.03 3.72 -9.64
CA GLN A 111 19.89 4.63 -9.57
C GLN A 111 18.70 3.97 -8.85
N MET A 112 18.43 2.69 -9.16
CA MET A 112 17.44 1.89 -8.47
C MET A 112 17.69 1.85 -6.96
N SER A 113 18.91 1.53 -6.53
CA SER A 113 19.28 1.48 -5.11
C SER A 113 19.18 2.85 -4.44
N ALA A 114 19.56 3.94 -5.12
CA ALA A 114 19.46 5.29 -4.59
C ALA A 114 18.00 5.71 -4.36
N ILE A 115 17.11 5.38 -5.29
CA ILE A 115 15.68 5.64 -5.17
C ILE A 115 15.10 4.80 -4.02
N ALA A 116 15.34 3.49 -3.99
CA ALA A 116 14.86 2.62 -2.91
C ALA A 116 15.38 3.06 -1.52
N PHE A 117 16.62 3.56 -1.43
CA PHE A 117 17.15 4.11 -0.19
C PHE A 117 16.43 5.40 0.24
N GLY A 118 16.05 6.26 -0.72
CA GLY A 118 15.19 7.40 -0.46
C GLY A 118 13.84 6.98 0.16
N GLY A 119 13.22 5.92 -0.37
CA GLY A 119 11.99 5.32 0.16
C GLY A 119 12.12 4.83 1.58
N LEU A 120 13.19 4.09 1.81
CA LEU A 120 13.49 3.60 3.14
C LEU A 120 13.55 4.75 4.17
N ILE A 121 14.20 5.86 3.83
CA ILE A 121 14.27 7.04 4.71
C ILE A 121 12.89 7.64 4.94
N ILE A 122 12.09 7.82 3.89
CA ILE A 122 10.74 8.40 4.00
C ILE A 122 9.84 7.49 4.84
N ASN A 123 9.90 6.18 4.63
CA ASN A 123 9.13 5.21 5.40
C ASN A 123 9.55 5.18 6.87
N ILE A 124 10.85 5.33 7.18
CA ILE A 124 11.33 5.47 8.56
C ILE A 124 10.79 6.76 9.20
N ILE A 125 10.77 7.86 8.46
CA ILE A 125 10.20 9.14 8.95
C ILE A 125 8.71 8.98 9.21
N ALA A 126 7.96 8.40 8.28
CA ALA A 126 6.53 8.12 8.42
C ALA A 126 6.25 7.20 9.62
N ALA A 127 7.03 6.11 9.78
CA ALA A 127 6.93 5.22 10.93
C ALA A 127 7.13 5.96 12.26
N LYS A 128 8.14 6.82 12.35
CA LYS A 128 8.40 7.61 13.56
C LYS A 128 7.29 8.61 13.87
N LEU A 129 6.74 9.27 12.84
CA LEU A 129 5.62 10.21 13.01
C LEU A 129 4.36 9.50 13.52
N LEU A 130 4.11 8.29 13.01
CA LEU A 130 2.97 7.47 13.42
C LEU A 130 3.21 6.81 14.79
N HIS A 131 4.44 6.45 15.13
CA HIS A 131 4.79 5.78 16.38
C HIS A 131 4.49 6.62 17.62
N SER A 132 4.65 7.92 17.56
CA SER A 132 4.42 8.80 18.72
C SER A 132 2.97 8.89 19.18
N ASP A 133 1.99 8.49 18.34
CA ASP A 133 0.54 8.69 18.58
C ASP A 133 -0.26 7.36 18.71
N HIS A 134 0.39 6.18 18.58
CA HIS A 134 -0.30 4.90 18.35
C HIS A 134 -0.72 4.11 19.60
N SER A 135 -0.47 4.57 20.82
CA SER A 135 -0.74 3.77 22.03
C SER A 135 -2.22 3.48 22.31
N HIS A 136 -3.18 4.11 21.60
CA HIS A 136 -4.62 3.95 21.89
C HIS A 136 -5.57 3.98 20.68
N ASP A 137 -5.07 3.96 19.42
CA ASP A 137 -5.94 4.07 18.24
C ASP A 137 -5.65 2.94 17.22
N LEU A 138 -6.67 2.13 16.91
CA LEU A 138 -6.55 1.01 15.96
C LEU A 138 -6.17 1.47 14.56
N ASN A 139 -6.61 2.66 14.13
CA ASN A 139 -6.27 3.20 12.81
C ASN A 139 -4.79 3.57 12.71
N VAL A 140 -4.21 4.14 13.78
CA VAL A 140 -2.79 4.48 13.83
C VAL A 140 -1.93 3.21 13.88
N ARG A 141 -2.40 2.18 14.59
CA ARG A 141 -1.73 0.87 14.60
C ARG A 141 -1.74 0.20 13.23
N GLY A 142 -2.87 0.28 12.50
CA GLY A 142 -2.98 -0.21 11.13
C GLY A 142 -2.00 0.50 10.20
N ALA A 143 -1.95 1.83 10.25
CA ALA A 143 -1.01 2.64 9.47
C ALA A 143 0.46 2.33 9.82
N PHE A 144 0.78 2.07 11.09
CA PHE A 144 2.14 1.68 11.48
C PHE A 144 2.54 0.32 10.90
N LEU A 145 1.68 -0.70 10.97
CA LEU A 145 1.94 -2.03 10.41
C LEU A 145 2.11 -1.96 8.89
N HIS A 146 1.40 -1.06 8.25
CA HIS A 146 1.49 -0.80 6.83
C HIS A 146 2.86 -0.21 6.45
N VAL A 147 3.28 0.87 7.10
CA VAL A 147 4.62 1.46 6.89
C VAL A 147 5.75 0.44 7.16
N MET A 148 5.54 -0.52 8.07
CA MET A 148 6.49 -1.64 8.26
C MET A 148 6.55 -2.56 7.03
N GLY A 149 5.43 -2.75 6.31
CA GLY A 149 5.40 -3.47 5.03
C GLY A 149 6.21 -2.74 3.96
N ASP A 150 6.04 -1.42 3.85
CA ASP A 150 6.77 -0.57 2.89
C ASP A 150 8.29 -0.57 3.16
N LEU A 151 8.69 -0.64 4.43
CA LEU A 151 10.10 -0.81 4.80
C LEU A 151 10.69 -2.11 4.26
N LEU A 152 9.92 -3.19 4.26
CA LEU A 152 10.34 -4.48 3.70
C LEU A 152 10.45 -4.43 2.17
N GLY A 153 9.52 -3.75 1.49
CA GLY A 153 9.55 -3.52 0.04
C GLY A 153 10.80 -2.75 -0.38
N SER A 154 11.03 -1.59 0.25
CA SER A 154 12.22 -0.77 0.00
C SER A 154 13.52 -1.52 0.31
N ALA A 155 13.57 -2.31 1.39
CA ALA A 155 14.73 -3.13 1.71
C ALA A 155 14.99 -4.20 0.65
N ALA A 156 13.95 -4.87 0.14
CA ALA A 156 14.06 -5.86 -0.93
C ALA A 156 14.59 -5.23 -2.22
N ALA A 157 14.12 -4.04 -2.59
CA ALA A 157 14.61 -3.30 -3.75
C ALA A 157 16.09 -2.89 -3.61
N ILE A 158 16.51 -2.45 -2.41
CA ILE A 158 17.92 -2.14 -2.12
C ILE A 158 18.78 -3.40 -2.26
N VAL A 159 18.35 -4.52 -1.67
CA VAL A 159 19.09 -5.79 -1.76
C VAL A 159 19.23 -6.23 -3.21
N ALA A 160 18.14 -6.16 -4.00
CA ALA A 160 18.18 -6.48 -5.43
C ALA A 160 19.18 -5.57 -6.18
N GLY A 161 19.13 -4.26 -5.95
CA GLY A 161 20.07 -3.31 -6.55
C GLY A 161 21.53 -3.57 -6.18
N VAL A 162 21.82 -3.91 -4.92
CA VAL A 162 23.16 -4.29 -4.45
C VAL A 162 23.63 -5.58 -5.12
N LEU A 163 22.77 -6.59 -5.26
CA LEU A 163 23.10 -7.85 -5.93
C LEU A 163 23.40 -7.64 -7.42
N ILE A 164 22.68 -6.74 -8.08
CA ILE A 164 22.94 -6.35 -9.46
C ILE A 164 24.30 -5.67 -9.57
N LEU A 165 24.63 -4.74 -8.66
CA LEU A 165 25.89 -4.00 -8.68
C LEU A 165 27.10 -4.86 -8.34
N ALA A 166 26.99 -5.74 -7.32
CA ALA A 166 28.11 -6.52 -6.82
C ALA A 166 28.37 -7.77 -7.67
N PHE A 167 27.34 -8.41 -8.22
CA PHE A 167 27.42 -9.72 -8.86
C PHE A 167 26.90 -9.72 -10.29
N GLY A 168 26.30 -8.63 -10.79
CA GLY A 168 25.65 -8.60 -12.11
C GLY A 168 24.37 -9.45 -12.18
N TRP A 169 23.73 -9.75 -11.05
CA TRP A 169 22.57 -10.63 -10.99
C TRP A 169 21.28 -9.88 -11.37
N LEU A 170 21.09 -9.65 -12.65
CA LEU A 170 19.91 -8.92 -13.16
C LEU A 170 18.58 -9.58 -12.77
N TRP A 171 18.56 -10.90 -12.57
CA TRP A 171 17.39 -11.65 -12.11
C TRP A 171 16.95 -11.27 -10.68
N ALA A 172 17.81 -10.59 -9.89
CA ALA A 172 17.51 -10.20 -8.52
C ALA A 172 16.35 -9.19 -8.46
N ASP A 173 16.22 -8.27 -9.44
CA ASP A 173 15.08 -7.36 -9.55
C ASP A 173 13.78 -8.12 -9.82
N ALA A 174 13.80 -9.06 -10.76
CA ALA A 174 12.65 -9.90 -11.05
C ALA A 174 12.22 -10.75 -9.84
N ALA A 175 13.19 -11.34 -9.11
CA ALA A 175 12.91 -12.10 -7.90
C ALA A 175 12.31 -11.22 -6.79
N GLY A 176 12.88 -10.02 -6.57
CA GLY A 176 12.36 -9.04 -5.62
C GLY A 176 10.93 -8.59 -5.98
N SER A 177 10.68 -8.33 -7.27
CA SER A 177 9.36 -7.94 -7.77
C SER A 177 8.31 -9.03 -7.56
N ILE A 178 8.65 -10.31 -7.80
CA ILE A 178 7.76 -11.44 -7.52
C ILE A 178 7.45 -11.53 -6.04
N LEU A 179 8.47 -11.42 -5.18
CA LEU A 179 8.28 -11.47 -3.73
C LEU A 179 7.33 -10.36 -3.24
N ILE A 180 7.59 -9.12 -3.65
CA ILE A 180 6.74 -7.96 -3.31
C ILE A 180 5.32 -8.18 -3.82
N SER A 181 5.16 -8.59 -5.09
CA SER A 181 3.86 -8.81 -5.72
C SER A 181 3.05 -9.91 -5.03
N VAL A 182 3.69 -10.99 -4.58
CA VAL A 182 3.03 -12.05 -3.81
C VAL A 182 2.52 -11.52 -2.46
N ILE A 183 3.32 -10.74 -1.75
CA ILE A 183 2.91 -10.10 -0.49
C ILE A 183 1.71 -9.17 -0.73
N ILE A 184 1.76 -8.35 -1.79
CA ILE A 184 0.67 -7.45 -2.17
C ILE A 184 -0.61 -8.24 -2.48
N ILE A 185 -0.55 -9.33 -3.22
CA ILE A 185 -1.72 -10.18 -3.53
C ILE A 185 -2.37 -10.69 -2.24
N PHE A 186 -1.60 -11.17 -1.27
CA PHE A 186 -2.15 -11.65 0.01
C PHE A 186 -2.85 -10.52 0.79
N GLY A 187 -2.27 -9.34 0.84
CA GLY A 187 -2.88 -8.16 1.47
C GLY A 187 -4.16 -7.71 0.75
N ALA A 188 -4.09 -7.57 -0.58
CA ALA A 188 -5.21 -7.17 -1.42
C ALA A 188 -6.37 -8.17 -1.37
N TRP A 189 -6.08 -9.47 -1.36
CA TRP A 189 -7.08 -10.52 -1.25
C TRP A 189 -7.88 -10.40 0.06
N ARG A 190 -7.18 -10.18 1.17
CA ARG A 190 -7.82 -9.96 2.46
C ARG A 190 -8.72 -8.73 2.46
N LEU A 191 -8.25 -7.63 1.87
CA LEU A 191 -9.03 -6.39 1.72
C LEU A 191 -10.29 -6.62 0.88
N ILE A 192 -10.19 -7.36 -0.24
CA ILE A 192 -11.32 -7.71 -1.10
C ILE A 192 -12.36 -8.52 -0.32
N LEU A 193 -11.94 -9.56 0.40
CA LEU A 193 -12.87 -10.38 1.19
C LEU A 193 -13.57 -9.58 2.28
N GLU A 194 -12.85 -8.69 2.96
CA GLU A 194 -13.43 -7.81 3.98
C GLU A 194 -14.45 -6.84 3.38
N ALA A 195 -14.10 -6.20 2.25
CA ALA A 195 -15.01 -5.32 1.54
C ALA A 195 -16.27 -6.05 1.05
N VAL A 196 -16.14 -7.26 0.50
CA VAL A 196 -17.28 -8.09 0.06
C VAL A 196 -18.17 -8.45 1.25
N ASN A 197 -17.61 -8.87 2.38
CA ASN A 197 -18.39 -9.20 3.58
C ASN A 197 -19.22 -7.99 4.07
N ILE A 198 -18.64 -6.80 4.06
CA ILE A 198 -19.35 -5.59 4.48
C ILE A 198 -20.45 -5.21 3.45
N LEU A 199 -20.16 -5.34 2.15
CA LEU A 199 -21.16 -5.07 1.09
C LEU A 199 -22.33 -6.04 1.12
N LEU A 200 -22.09 -7.30 1.48
CA LEU A 200 -23.09 -8.35 1.64
C LEU A 200 -23.80 -8.32 3.01
N GLU A 201 -23.52 -7.30 3.85
CA GLU A 201 -24.09 -7.17 5.21
C GLU A 201 -23.81 -8.41 6.07
N GLY A 202 -22.64 -9.05 5.85
CA GLY A 202 -22.21 -10.25 6.59
C GLY A 202 -22.02 -9.96 8.07
N THR A 203 -22.27 -10.96 8.91
CA THR A 203 -22.05 -10.87 10.36
C THR A 203 -20.58 -10.61 10.66
N PRO A 204 -20.25 -9.62 11.52
CA PRO A 204 -18.87 -9.36 11.92
C PRO A 204 -18.22 -10.62 12.52
N ALA A 205 -16.98 -10.92 12.13
CA ALA A 205 -16.26 -12.14 12.49
C ALA A 205 -16.11 -12.36 14.02
N HIS A 206 -16.32 -11.33 14.84
CA HIS A 206 -16.22 -11.39 16.30
C HIS A 206 -17.56 -11.69 16.99
N ILE A 207 -18.68 -11.78 16.24
CA ILE A 207 -20.01 -12.11 16.77
C ILE A 207 -20.33 -13.58 16.50
N ASP A 208 -20.43 -14.37 17.56
CA ASP A 208 -20.90 -15.74 17.51
C ASP A 208 -22.44 -15.73 17.54
N LEU A 209 -23.08 -15.98 16.39
CA LEU A 209 -24.55 -15.99 16.25
C LEU A 209 -25.19 -16.98 17.22
N ARG A 210 -24.52 -18.11 17.55
CA ARG A 210 -25.06 -19.11 18.50
C ARG A 210 -25.18 -18.57 19.92
N LYS A 211 -24.38 -17.54 20.28
CA LYS A 211 -24.46 -16.89 21.59
C LYS A 211 -25.50 -15.76 21.63
N VAL A 212 -25.99 -15.32 20.49
CA VAL A 212 -27.02 -14.28 20.41
C VAL A 212 -28.42 -14.90 20.39
N GLU A 213 -28.56 -16.16 19.92
CA GLU A 213 -29.84 -16.91 19.90
C GLU A 213 -30.14 -17.64 21.21
N SER A 214 -29.22 -17.70 22.18
CA SER A 214 -29.39 -18.31 23.50
C SER A 214 -29.72 -17.25 24.56
#